data_1430528a6d2d93edda4af75d68df9432
#
_entry.id   1430528a6d2d93edda4af75d68df9432
#
_cell.length_a   1.000
_cell.length_b   1.000
_cell.length_c   1.000
_cell.angle_alpha   90.00
_cell.angle_beta   90.00
_cell.angle_gamma   90.00
#
_symmetry.space_group_name_H-M   'P 1'
#
loop_
_entity.id
_entity.type
_entity.pdbx_description
1 polymer ?
#
loop_
_entity_poly.entity_id
_entity_poly.type
_entity_poly.pdbx_seq_one_letter_code
_entity_poly.pdbx_strand_id
1 'polypeptide(L)'
;MGLAMPGLGQIYNGELIKGISYFVILQVLYILGFRWTMLLTDRILILGALCTILVVIALYAAAVIDSYRKAATNSYQPAPYNRWYFYVAVWLLGWVLVSGAVFGYVKDNVAEAYKIAGGSMEPAVLMGDCVLADKTAYRRIAPQKGDVVTFVYPDDRSKKYIKRIEALPGEIITGADGTRKEVPHGLVYVLGDNRAHSYDSREFGFVPLSDIIAKVRQVYYSSGPDGIRWNRIGAVVGR
;
A
#
# COMPACT_ATOMS: atom_id res chain seq x y z
N MET A 1 -10.23 -6.39 -27.83
CA MET A 1 -10.34 -7.29 -26.67
C MET A 1 -9.10 -7.26 -25.78
N GLY A 2 -7.88 -7.39 -26.31
CA GLY A 2 -6.64 -7.34 -25.50
C GLY A 2 -6.46 -6.11 -24.65
N LEU A 3 -7.04 -4.96 -25.02
CA LEU A 3 -7.04 -3.72 -24.24
C LEU A 3 -8.01 -3.71 -23.04
N ALA A 4 -8.95 -4.64 -22.97
CA ALA A 4 -9.89 -4.70 -21.86
C ALA A 4 -9.36 -5.53 -20.67
N MET A 5 -8.55 -6.54 -20.98
CA MET A 5 -7.94 -7.42 -19.98
C MET A 5 -6.70 -8.10 -20.59
N PRO A 6 -5.56 -8.19 -19.87
CA PRO A 6 -4.39 -8.93 -20.34
C PRO A 6 -4.76 -10.41 -20.54
N GLY A 7 -4.36 -10.96 -21.68
CA GLY A 7 -4.66 -12.33 -22.06
C GLY A 7 -5.97 -12.54 -22.82
N LEU A 8 -6.92 -11.61 -22.78
CA LEU A 8 -8.21 -11.77 -23.46
C LEU A 8 -8.07 -11.83 -24.99
N GLY A 9 -7.09 -11.10 -25.54
CA GLY A 9 -6.78 -11.14 -26.98
C GLY A 9 -6.20 -12.48 -27.43
N GLN A 10 -5.38 -13.13 -26.61
CA GLN A 10 -4.85 -14.47 -26.85
C GLN A 10 -5.97 -15.51 -26.81
N ILE A 11 -6.86 -15.41 -25.83
CA ILE A 11 -8.05 -16.29 -25.75
C ILE A 11 -8.90 -16.15 -27.00
N TYR A 12 -9.10 -14.92 -27.50
CA TYR A 12 -9.83 -14.66 -28.74
C TYR A 12 -9.17 -15.32 -29.95
N ASN A 13 -7.84 -15.33 -30.02
CA ASN A 13 -7.06 -15.95 -31.06
C ASN A 13 -6.94 -17.48 -30.94
N GLY A 14 -7.67 -18.11 -30.00
CA GLY A 14 -7.65 -19.57 -29.78
C GLY A 14 -6.54 -20.04 -28.83
N GLU A 15 -5.75 -19.13 -28.24
CA GLU A 15 -4.64 -19.46 -27.35
C GLU A 15 -5.06 -19.32 -25.86
N LEU A 16 -6.02 -20.18 -25.43
CA LEU A 16 -6.62 -20.10 -24.09
C LEU A 16 -5.58 -20.15 -22.96
N ILE A 17 -4.68 -21.14 -22.99
CA ILE A 17 -3.67 -21.34 -21.94
C ILE A 17 -2.74 -20.14 -21.87
N LYS A 18 -2.27 -19.63 -23.03
CA LYS A 18 -1.40 -18.47 -23.11
C LYS A 18 -2.08 -17.21 -22.55
N GLY A 19 -3.36 -17.01 -22.86
CA GLY A 19 -4.13 -15.90 -22.33
C GLY A 19 -4.28 -15.94 -20.82
N ILE A 20 -4.61 -17.10 -20.26
CA ILE A 20 -4.68 -17.30 -18.80
C ILE A 20 -3.29 -17.09 -18.17
N SER A 21 -2.23 -17.61 -18.79
CA SER A 21 -0.86 -17.45 -18.27
C SER A 21 -0.44 -15.98 -18.18
N TYR A 22 -0.71 -15.16 -19.19
CA TYR A 22 -0.44 -13.72 -19.15
C TYR A 22 -1.17 -13.04 -17.98
N PHE A 23 -2.44 -13.38 -17.79
CA PHE A 23 -3.22 -12.80 -16.69
C PHE A 23 -2.64 -13.19 -15.32
N VAL A 24 -2.37 -14.48 -15.11
CA VAL A 24 -1.83 -14.98 -13.83
C VAL A 24 -0.45 -14.41 -13.54
N ILE A 25 0.45 -14.39 -14.54
CA ILE A 25 1.80 -13.82 -14.38
C ILE A 25 1.73 -12.37 -13.95
N LEU A 26 0.86 -11.55 -14.54
CA LEU A 26 0.70 -10.15 -14.17
C LEU A 26 0.21 -9.98 -12.74
N GLN A 27 -0.73 -10.81 -12.26
CA GLN A 27 -1.20 -10.76 -10.87
C GLN A 27 -0.09 -11.15 -9.88
N VAL A 28 0.68 -12.20 -10.20
CA VAL A 28 1.82 -12.64 -9.38
C VAL A 28 2.89 -11.55 -9.32
N LEU A 29 3.25 -10.96 -10.46
CA LEU A 29 4.24 -9.88 -10.52
C LEU A 29 3.79 -8.62 -9.76
N TYR A 30 2.51 -8.30 -9.80
CA TYR A 30 1.97 -7.20 -9.00
C TYR A 30 2.18 -7.44 -7.50
N ILE A 31 1.80 -8.62 -6.99
CA ILE A 31 1.99 -8.97 -5.57
C ILE A 31 3.47 -8.99 -5.19
N LEU A 32 4.29 -9.71 -5.96
CA LEU A 32 5.73 -9.88 -5.66
C LEU A 32 6.48 -8.56 -5.79
N GLY A 33 6.14 -7.74 -6.79
CA GLY A 33 6.74 -6.43 -7.01
C GLY A 33 6.45 -5.48 -5.85
N PHE A 34 5.22 -5.40 -5.36
CA PHE A 34 4.90 -4.59 -4.18
C PHE A 34 5.57 -5.13 -2.92
N ARG A 35 5.60 -6.45 -2.71
CA ARG A 35 6.35 -7.04 -1.58
C ARG A 35 7.84 -6.73 -1.64
N TRP A 36 8.45 -6.80 -2.83
CA TRP A 36 9.84 -6.43 -3.05
C TRP A 36 10.08 -4.95 -2.77
N THR A 37 9.19 -4.08 -3.23
CA THR A 37 9.26 -2.64 -2.95
C THR A 37 9.32 -2.35 -1.45
N MET A 38 8.55 -3.07 -0.62
CA MET A 38 8.59 -2.90 0.84
C MET A 38 9.91 -3.34 1.48
N LEU A 39 10.78 -4.08 0.76
CA LEU A 39 12.12 -4.44 1.22
C LEU A 39 13.16 -3.35 0.97
N LEU A 40 12.86 -2.40 0.10
CA LEU A 40 13.77 -1.32 -0.26
C LEU A 40 13.90 -0.31 0.88
N THR A 41 15.01 0.44 0.86
CA THR A 41 15.20 1.56 1.77
C THR A 41 14.19 2.68 1.49
N ASP A 42 13.88 3.49 2.50
CA ASP A 42 12.88 4.56 2.38
C ASP A 42 13.18 5.54 1.25
N ARG A 43 14.47 5.79 0.94
CA ARG A 43 14.88 6.74 -0.11
C ARG A 43 14.49 6.33 -1.52
N ILE A 44 14.42 5.00 -1.79
CA ILE A 44 14.15 4.47 -3.13
C ILE A 44 12.81 3.72 -3.21
N LEU A 45 12.00 3.79 -2.17
CA LEU A 45 10.73 3.06 -2.08
C LEU A 45 9.75 3.46 -3.19
N ILE A 46 9.55 4.76 -3.41
CA ILE A 46 8.68 5.25 -4.52
C ILE A 46 9.25 4.81 -5.87
N LEU A 47 10.57 4.89 -6.07
CA LEU A 47 11.19 4.44 -7.31
C LEU A 47 10.95 2.95 -7.54
N GLY A 48 11.06 2.11 -6.50
CA GLY A 48 10.73 0.69 -6.58
C GLY A 48 9.27 0.43 -6.94
N ALA A 49 8.34 1.20 -6.36
CA ALA A 49 6.92 1.11 -6.70
C ALA A 49 6.67 1.51 -8.16
N LEU A 50 7.28 2.61 -8.63
CA LEU A 50 7.19 3.03 -10.03
C LEU A 50 7.78 2.00 -10.98
N CYS A 51 8.94 1.43 -10.66
CA CYS A 51 9.54 0.35 -11.47
C CYS A 51 8.60 -0.87 -11.55
N THR A 52 7.98 -1.27 -10.44
CA THR A 52 6.99 -2.37 -10.45
C THR A 52 5.82 -2.07 -11.38
N ILE A 53 5.26 -0.86 -11.29
CA ILE A 53 4.15 -0.44 -12.14
C ILE A 53 4.57 -0.43 -13.62
N LEU A 54 5.75 0.10 -13.94
CA LEU A 54 6.27 0.15 -15.32
C LEU A 54 6.47 -1.27 -15.89
N VAL A 55 7.00 -2.20 -15.11
CA VAL A 55 7.15 -3.61 -15.54
C VAL A 55 5.79 -4.24 -15.83
N VAL A 56 4.80 -4.03 -14.98
CA VAL A 56 3.43 -4.53 -15.19
C VAL A 56 2.82 -3.93 -16.46
N ILE A 57 2.97 -2.61 -16.68
CA ILE A 57 2.50 -1.94 -17.89
C ILE A 57 3.20 -2.47 -19.15
N ALA A 58 4.53 -2.67 -19.11
CA ALA A 58 5.31 -3.18 -20.23
C ALA A 58 4.87 -4.60 -20.62
N LEU A 59 4.65 -5.47 -19.64
CA LEU A 59 4.15 -6.83 -19.87
C LEU A 59 2.71 -6.83 -20.39
N TYR A 60 1.88 -5.93 -19.88
CA TYR A 60 0.53 -5.74 -20.41
C TYR A 60 0.57 -5.32 -21.88
N ALA A 61 1.39 -4.32 -22.22
CA ALA A 61 1.58 -3.87 -23.60
C ALA A 61 2.12 -4.99 -24.50
N ALA A 62 3.08 -5.78 -24.01
CA ALA A 62 3.61 -6.95 -24.73
C ALA A 62 2.51 -7.98 -25.03
N ALA A 63 1.63 -8.27 -24.07
CA ALA A 63 0.49 -9.17 -24.28
C ALA A 63 -0.47 -8.63 -25.35
N VAL A 64 -0.75 -7.32 -25.36
CA VAL A 64 -1.60 -6.68 -26.38
C VAL A 64 -0.94 -6.78 -27.77
N ILE A 65 0.34 -6.44 -27.87
CA ILE A 65 1.10 -6.49 -29.15
C ILE A 65 1.16 -7.92 -29.68
N ASP A 66 1.43 -8.91 -28.82
CA ASP A 66 1.47 -10.32 -29.20
C ASP A 66 0.13 -10.78 -29.76
N SER A 67 -0.99 -10.44 -29.10
CA SER A 67 -2.33 -10.80 -29.57
C SER A 67 -2.67 -10.14 -30.92
N TYR A 68 -2.25 -8.88 -31.11
CA TYR A 68 -2.44 -8.16 -32.37
C TYR A 68 -1.63 -8.77 -33.53
N ARG A 69 -0.34 -9.06 -33.29
CA ARG A 69 0.54 -9.71 -34.30
C ARG A 69 -0.02 -11.05 -34.69
N LYS A 70 -0.48 -11.85 -33.75
CA LYS A 70 -1.08 -13.15 -34.02
C LYS A 70 -2.35 -13.04 -34.86
N ALA A 71 -3.22 -12.10 -34.56
CA ALA A 71 -4.44 -11.83 -35.31
C ALA A 71 -4.13 -11.38 -36.77
N ALA A 72 -3.05 -10.63 -36.96
CA ALA A 72 -2.64 -10.15 -38.30
C ALA A 72 -2.03 -11.24 -39.20
N THR A 73 -1.46 -12.29 -38.60
CA THR A 73 -0.74 -13.35 -39.34
C THR A 73 -1.54 -14.62 -39.59
N ASN A 74 -2.60 -14.87 -38.84
CA ASN A 74 -3.41 -16.08 -38.96
C ASN A 74 -4.78 -15.80 -39.60
N SER A 75 -5.21 -16.72 -40.47
CA SER A 75 -6.64 -16.80 -40.81
C SER A 75 -7.43 -17.12 -39.53
N TYR A 76 -8.28 -16.19 -39.14
CA TYR A 76 -9.13 -16.34 -37.95
C TYR A 76 -10.04 -17.56 -38.10
N GLN A 77 -9.87 -18.53 -37.21
CA GLN A 77 -10.81 -19.64 -37.05
C GLN A 77 -11.47 -19.48 -35.66
N PRO A 78 -12.80 -19.24 -35.60
CA PRO A 78 -13.50 -19.06 -34.34
C PRO A 78 -13.45 -20.36 -33.54
N ALA A 79 -12.91 -20.28 -32.30
CA ALA A 79 -12.98 -21.40 -31.36
C ALA A 79 -14.44 -21.63 -30.90
N PRO A 80 -14.82 -22.84 -30.46
CA PRO A 80 -16.18 -23.16 -30.04
C PRO A 80 -16.75 -22.24 -28.93
N TYR A 81 -15.84 -21.69 -28.12
CA TYR A 81 -16.18 -20.76 -27.02
C TYR A 81 -16.26 -19.29 -27.45
N ASN A 82 -15.98 -18.94 -28.73
CA ASN A 82 -15.97 -17.55 -29.20
C ASN A 82 -17.38 -16.95 -29.29
N ARG A 83 -18.00 -16.76 -28.13
CA ARG A 83 -19.29 -16.09 -27.97
C ARG A 83 -19.12 -14.86 -27.06
N TRP A 84 -19.82 -13.77 -27.36
CA TRP A 84 -19.66 -12.50 -26.64
C TRP A 84 -19.82 -12.63 -25.12
N TYR A 85 -20.79 -13.42 -24.66
CA TYR A 85 -21.06 -13.63 -23.23
C TYR A 85 -19.93 -14.38 -22.50
N PHE A 86 -19.19 -15.25 -23.20
CA PHE A 86 -18.01 -15.92 -22.65
C PHE A 86 -16.92 -14.89 -22.31
N TYR A 87 -16.66 -13.91 -23.18
CA TYR A 87 -15.67 -12.86 -22.94
C TYR A 87 -16.10 -11.91 -21.83
N VAL A 88 -17.39 -11.58 -21.74
CA VAL A 88 -17.94 -10.79 -20.62
C VAL A 88 -17.77 -11.57 -19.32
N ALA A 89 -18.06 -12.86 -19.29
CA ALA A 89 -17.87 -13.69 -18.09
C ALA A 89 -16.40 -13.78 -17.69
N VAL A 90 -15.48 -14.02 -18.63
CA VAL A 90 -14.03 -14.05 -18.35
C VAL A 90 -13.54 -12.70 -17.84
N TRP A 91 -14.01 -11.60 -18.43
CA TRP A 91 -13.65 -10.25 -17.98
C TRP A 91 -14.16 -9.97 -16.57
N LEU A 92 -15.43 -10.26 -16.26
CA LEU A 92 -15.99 -10.08 -14.93
C LEU A 92 -15.28 -10.95 -13.88
N LEU A 93 -15.10 -12.24 -14.15
CA LEU A 93 -14.46 -13.16 -13.22
C LEU A 93 -12.97 -12.85 -13.06
N GLY A 94 -12.26 -12.66 -14.16
CA GLY A 94 -10.82 -12.42 -14.14
C GLY A 94 -10.48 -11.01 -13.64
N TRP A 95 -10.97 -9.98 -14.33
CA TRP A 95 -10.56 -8.62 -14.04
C TRP A 95 -11.21 -8.05 -12.78
N VAL A 96 -12.53 -8.20 -12.61
CA VAL A 96 -13.23 -7.59 -11.47
C VAL A 96 -12.97 -8.38 -10.20
N LEU A 97 -13.22 -9.71 -10.20
CA LEU A 97 -13.10 -10.50 -8.98
C LEU A 97 -11.65 -10.80 -8.61
N VAL A 98 -10.85 -11.33 -9.53
CA VAL A 98 -9.47 -11.72 -9.22
C VAL A 98 -8.58 -10.50 -8.98
N SER A 99 -8.62 -9.49 -9.85
CA SER A 99 -7.81 -8.28 -9.64
C SER A 99 -8.27 -7.50 -8.42
N GLY A 100 -9.57 -7.46 -8.13
CA GLY A 100 -10.12 -6.87 -6.90
C GLY A 100 -9.62 -7.59 -5.65
N ALA A 101 -9.62 -8.93 -5.65
CA ALA A 101 -9.10 -9.73 -4.55
C ALA A 101 -7.59 -9.54 -4.35
N VAL A 102 -6.82 -9.48 -5.45
CA VAL A 102 -5.37 -9.22 -5.42
C VAL A 102 -5.07 -7.84 -4.87
N PHE A 103 -5.79 -6.82 -5.32
CA PHE A 103 -5.66 -5.45 -4.80
C PHE A 103 -6.00 -5.40 -3.30
N GLY A 104 -7.11 -6.02 -2.89
CA GLY A 104 -7.50 -6.16 -1.49
C GLY A 104 -6.41 -6.84 -0.67
N TYR A 105 -5.87 -7.96 -1.16
CA TYR A 105 -4.77 -8.67 -0.50
C TYR A 105 -3.54 -7.78 -0.29
N VAL A 106 -3.12 -7.03 -1.31
CA VAL A 106 -1.97 -6.10 -1.19
C VAL A 106 -2.27 -5.01 -0.17
N LYS A 107 -3.45 -4.39 -0.24
CA LYS A 107 -3.88 -3.37 0.71
C LYS A 107 -3.93 -3.89 2.15
N ASP A 108 -4.43 -5.10 2.37
CA ASP A 108 -4.62 -5.64 3.72
C ASP A 108 -3.35 -6.23 4.31
N ASN A 109 -2.43 -6.75 3.47
CA ASN A 109 -1.29 -7.52 3.95
C ASN A 109 0.09 -6.94 3.63
N VAL A 110 0.20 -5.99 2.69
CA VAL A 110 1.51 -5.50 2.23
C VAL A 110 1.68 -4.01 2.51
N ALA A 111 0.83 -3.17 1.93
CA ALA A 111 0.95 -1.73 2.05
C ALA A 111 -0.42 -1.05 1.92
N GLU A 112 -0.63 -0.02 2.70
CA GLU A 112 -1.83 0.80 2.65
C GLU A 112 -1.46 2.28 2.53
N ALA A 113 -2.22 3.00 1.71
CA ALA A 113 -2.09 4.44 1.54
C ALA A 113 -3.07 5.16 2.47
N TYR A 114 -2.58 6.16 3.20
CA TYR A 114 -3.40 6.99 4.07
C TYR A 114 -3.31 8.45 3.67
N LYS A 115 -4.47 9.12 3.56
CA LYS A 115 -4.55 10.57 3.41
C LYS A 115 -4.62 11.21 4.80
N ILE A 116 -3.74 12.16 5.06
CA ILE A 116 -3.64 12.84 6.35
C ILE A 116 -4.67 13.97 6.42
N ALA A 117 -5.57 13.87 7.39
CA ALA A 117 -6.67 14.83 7.59
C ALA A 117 -6.40 15.84 8.72
N GLY A 118 -5.35 15.67 9.52
CA GLY A 118 -5.06 16.53 10.67
C GLY A 118 -3.58 16.89 10.79
N GLY A 119 -3.29 17.96 11.53
CA GLY A 119 -1.94 18.51 11.72
C GLY A 119 -1.17 17.97 12.92
N SER A 120 -1.63 16.87 13.55
CA SER A 120 -1.01 16.36 14.79
C SER A 120 0.41 15.80 14.60
N MET A 121 0.82 15.54 13.37
CA MET A 121 2.15 15.04 13.02
C MET A 121 3.01 16.07 12.30
N GLU A 122 2.59 17.32 12.26
CA GLU A 122 3.42 18.42 11.74
C GLU A 122 4.66 18.64 12.63
N PRO A 123 5.82 18.93 12.04
CA PRO A 123 6.08 19.16 10.60
C PRO A 123 6.42 17.90 9.80
N ALA A 124 6.57 16.72 10.43
CA ALA A 124 6.99 15.51 9.73
C ALA A 124 5.98 15.07 8.65
N VAL A 125 4.69 15.10 9.00
CA VAL A 125 3.59 14.81 8.07
C VAL A 125 2.58 15.94 8.14
N LEU A 126 2.26 16.56 7.01
CA LEU A 126 1.35 17.69 6.91
C LEU A 126 -0.07 17.23 6.54
N MET A 127 -1.06 18.02 6.94
CA MET A 127 -2.41 17.85 6.43
C MET A 127 -2.43 17.92 4.89
N GLY A 128 -3.09 16.95 4.24
CA GLY A 128 -3.11 16.80 2.78
C GLY A 128 -1.98 15.95 2.19
N ASP A 129 -1.04 15.48 3.02
CA ASP A 129 -0.09 14.45 2.60
C ASP A 129 -0.81 13.11 2.43
N CYS A 130 -0.38 12.36 1.43
CA CYS A 130 -0.73 10.95 1.26
C CYS A 130 0.53 10.11 1.55
N VAL A 131 0.46 9.29 2.56
CA VAL A 131 1.60 8.49 3.04
C VAL A 131 1.43 7.02 2.71
N LEU A 132 2.54 6.37 2.42
CA LEU A 132 2.60 4.92 2.22
C LEU A 132 3.03 4.26 3.54
N ALA A 133 2.21 3.35 4.03
CA ALA A 133 2.44 2.59 5.26
C ALA A 133 2.70 1.11 4.93
N ASP A 134 3.80 0.58 5.46
CA ASP A 134 4.28 -0.79 5.29
C ASP A 134 3.70 -1.69 6.39
N LYS A 135 2.80 -2.59 6.03
CA LYS A 135 2.19 -3.59 6.93
C LYS A 135 3.10 -4.79 7.18
N THR A 136 4.18 -4.91 6.43
CA THR A 136 5.13 -6.02 6.59
C THR A 136 6.33 -5.68 7.48
N ALA A 137 6.51 -4.40 7.81
CA ALA A 137 7.67 -3.91 8.56
C ALA A 137 7.89 -4.67 9.87
N TYR A 138 6.82 -4.80 10.66
CA TYR A 138 6.89 -5.41 11.99
C TYR A 138 6.74 -6.95 12.00
N ARG A 139 6.69 -7.58 10.82
CA ARG A 139 6.81 -9.04 10.71
C ARG A 139 8.25 -9.52 10.82
N ARG A 140 9.22 -8.61 10.68
CA ARG A 140 10.66 -8.93 10.62
C ARG A 140 11.45 -8.27 11.73
N ILE A 141 11.07 -7.06 12.10
CA ILE A 141 11.79 -6.22 13.07
C ILE A 141 10.74 -5.68 14.03
N ALA A 142 10.98 -5.74 15.33
CA ALA A 142 10.11 -5.13 16.32
C ALA A 142 9.99 -3.61 16.10
N PRO A 143 8.86 -3.00 16.46
CA PRO A 143 8.72 -1.54 16.46
C PRO A 143 9.85 -0.87 17.24
N GLN A 144 10.35 0.25 16.75
CA GLN A 144 11.45 0.99 17.35
C GLN A 144 10.98 2.37 17.80
N LYS A 145 11.65 2.89 18.80
CA LYS A 145 11.48 4.30 19.22
C LYS A 145 11.78 5.23 18.03
N GLY A 146 10.91 6.22 17.84
CA GLY A 146 10.98 7.14 16.71
C GLY A 146 10.23 6.69 15.46
N ASP A 147 9.77 5.43 15.38
CA ASP A 147 8.94 4.97 14.28
C ASP A 147 7.61 5.73 14.25
N VAL A 148 7.22 6.21 13.07
CA VAL A 148 5.87 6.72 12.83
C VAL A 148 4.98 5.56 12.42
N VAL A 149 3.92 5.31 13.18
CA VAL A 149 3.07 4.14 13.03
C VAL A 149 1.61 4.53 12.81
N THR A 150 0.90 3.68 12.06
CA THR A 150 -0.56 3.67 12.07
C THR A 150 -1.03 2.60 13.03
N PHE A 151 -2.03 2.91 13.85
CA PHE A 151 -2.59 1.98 14.83
C PHE A 151 -4.09 2.16 14.98
N VAL A 152 -4.75 1.13 15.51
CA VAL A 152 -6.17 1.17 15.87
C VAL A 152 -6.31 1.98 17.16
N TYR A 153 -7.17 2.99 17.16
CA TYR A 153 -7.40 3.81 18.35
C TYR A 153 -8.04 2.97 19.47
N PRO A 154 -7.47 2.95 20.70
CA PRO A 154 -7.92 2.03 21.75
C PRO A 154 -9.39 2.21 22.18
N ASP A 155 -9.87 3.46 22.30
CA ASP A 155 -11.22 3.76 22.78
C ASP A 155 -12.29 3.66 21.67
N ASP A 156 -11.88 3.67 20.39
CA ASP A 156 -12.78 3.51 19.25
C ASP A 156 -12.08 2.73 18.13
N ARG A 157 -12.31 1.43 18.11
CA ARG A 157 -11.68 0.49 17.19
C ARG A 157 -12.00 0.72 15.69
N SER A 158 -12.98 1.58 15.40
CA SER A 158 -13.31 1.98 14.03
C SER A 158 -12.33 3.02 13.46
N LYS A 159 -11.56 3.70 14.33
CA LYS A 159 -10.65 4.78 13.97
C LYS A 159 -9.21 4.30 13.93
N LYS A 160 -8.46 4.84 12.98
CA LYS A 160 -7.01 4.66 12.86
C LYS A 160 -6.31 5.99 13.06
N TYR A 161 -5.29 5.99 13.88
CA TYR A 161 -4.46 7.18 14.15
C TYR A 161 -3.03 6.96 13.64
N ILE A 162 -2.34 8.08 13.41
CA ILE A 162 -0.92 8.11 13.05
C ILE A 162 -0.20 8.91 14.13
N LYS A 163 0.79 8.28 14.77
CA LYS A 163 1.64 8.90 15.80
C LYS A 163 3.06 8.34 15.73
N ARG A 164 3.97 8.97 16.47
CA ARG A 164 5.34 8.51 16.65
C ARG A 164 5.47 7.72 17.95
N ILE A 165 6.18 6.59 17.91
CA ILE A 165 6.54 5.83 19.10
C ILE A 165 7.56 6.66 19.89
N GLU A 166 7.17 7.11 21.06
CA GLU A 166 8.01 7.87 21.98
C GLU A 166 8.73 6.96 22.97
N ALA A 167 8.05 5.91 23.45
CA ALA A 167 8.64 4.95 24.35
C ALA A 167 8.12 3.52 24.12
N LEU A 168 9.04 2.57 24.30
CA LEU A 168 8.85 1.12 24.16
C LEU A 168 8.58 0.47 25.53
N PRO A 169 8.11 -0.79 25.57
CA PRO A 169 7.89 -1.53 26.81
C PRO A 169 9.15 -1.52 27.69
N GLY A 170 8.98 -1.21 28.99
CA GLY A 170 10.06 -1.11 29.98
C GLY A 170 10.79 0.23 30.01
N GLU A 171 10.54 1.15 29.05
CA GLU A 171 11.09 2.51 29.12
C GLU A 171 10.28 3.39 30.08
N ILE A 172 10.96 4.34 30.72
CA ILE A 172 10.33 5.29 31.65
C ILE A 172 9.95 6.55 30.90
N ILE A 173 8.68 6.93 30.96
CA ILE A 173 8.17 8.23 30.51
C ILE A 173 8.04 9.18 31.70
N THR A 174 8.27 10.46 31.46
CA THR A 174 8.03 11.52 32.45
C THR A 174 6.85 12.36 32.00
N GLY A 175 5.78 12.36 32.79
CA GLY A 175 4.62 13.21 32.54
C GLY A 175 4.94 14.69 32.72
N ALA A 176 4.03 15.57 32.25
CA ALA A 176 4.18 17.02 32.42
C ALA A 176 4.18 17.48 33.91
N ASP A 177 3.60 16.67 34.76
CA ASP A 177 3.56 16.85 36.21
C ASP A 177 4.80 16.29 36.93
N GLY A 178 5.82 15.80 36.19
CA GLY A 178 7.02 15.19 36.72
C GLY A 178 6.82 13.72 37.17
N THR A 179 5.63 13.15 37.06
CA THR A 179 5.38 11.74 37.38
C THR A 179 6.18 10.82 36.43
N ARG A 180 6.81 9.80 36.96
CA ARG A 180 7.49 8.77 36.19
C ARG A 180 6.61 7.52 36.09
N LYS A 181 6.37 7.07 34.87
CA LYS A 181 5.62 5.84 34.61
C LYS A 181 6.45 4.93 33.70
N GLU A 182 6.54 3.67 34.04
CA GLU A 182 7.12 2.67 33.16
C GLU A 182 6.07 2.24 32.12
N VAL A 183 6.49 2.08 30.86
CA VAL A 183 5.62 1.55 29.80
C VAL A 183 5.44 0.04 30.05
N PRO A 184 4.20 -0.43 30.26
CA PRO A 184 3.96 -1.84 30.56
C PRO A 184 4.35 -2.75 29.41
N HIS A 185 4.61 -4.03 29.70
CA HIS A 185 4.89 -5.04 28.69
C HIS A 185 3.75 -5.15 27.67
N GLY A 186 4.12 -5.24 26.39
CA GLY A 186 3.16 -5.34 25.27
C GLY A 186 2.48 -4.03 24.86
N LEU A 187 2.82 -2.91 25.50
CA LEU A 187 2.28 -1.59 25.21
C LEU A 187 3.37 -0.64 24.71
N VAL A 188 2.97 0.42 23.99
CA VAL A 188 3.85 1.52 23.59
C VAL A 188 3.22 2.87 23.98
N TYR A 189 4.07 3.88 24.11
CA TYR A 189 3.65 5.25 24.32
C TYR A 189 3.89 6.02 23.03
N VAL A 190 2.84 6.64 22.49
CA VAL A 190 2.89 7.31 21.19
C VAL A 190 2.50 8.77 21.32
N LEU A 191 3.25 9.64 20.63
CA LEU A 191 3.00 11.08 20.63
C LEU A 191 2.91 11.63 19.21
N GLY A 192 2.14 12.71 19.06
CA GLY A 192 2.18 13.50 17.83
C GLY A 192 3.41 14.40 17.79
N ASP A 193 3.97 14.62 16.61
CA ASP A 193 5.11 15.54 16.44
C ASP A 193 4.73 16.99 16.76
N ASN A 194 3.48 17.37 16.46
CA ASN A 194 2.89 18.63 16.88
C ASN A 194 2.34 18.51 18.31
N ARG A 195 3.24 18.57 19.30
CA ARG A 195 2.94 18.34 20.73
C ARG A 195 1.79 19.20 21.27
N ALA A 196 1.64 20.42 20.79
CA ALA A 196 0.63 21.37 21.28
C ALA A 196 -0.77 21.07 20.69
N HIS A 197 -0.84 20.41 19.52
CA HIS A 197 -2.08 20.16 18.80
C HIS A 197 -2.27 18.68 18.48
N SER A 198 -1.89 17.81 19.39
CA SER A 198 -2.01 16.36 19.23
C SER A 198 -2.78 15.73 20.36
N TYR A 199 -3.84 15.03 20.04
CA TYR A 199 -4.50 14.09 20.93
C TYR A 199 -3.76 12.74 20.81
N ASP A 200 -3.08 12.32 21.88
CA ASP A 200 -2.15 11.19 21.85
C ASP A 200 -2.10 10.46 23.23
N SER A 201 -1.07 9.68 23.48
CA SER A 201 -0.95 8.88 24.71
C SER A 201 -0.96 9.68 26.01
N ARG A 202 -0.80 10.98 25.95
CA ARG A 202 -0.96 11.86 27.12
C ARG A 202 -2.41 11.91 27.58
N GLU A 203 -3.35 11.73 26.65
CA GLU A 203 -4.79 11.77 26.90
C GLU A 203 -5.41 10.37 26.97
N PHE A 204 -5.15 9.51 25.99
CA PHE A 204 -5.78 8.19 25.92
C PHE A 204 -4.92 7.03 26.47
N GLY A 205 -3.69 7.31 26.94
CA GLY A 205 -2.82 6.31 27.53
C GLY A 205 -2.03 5.47 26.52
N PHE A 206 -1.65 4.26 26.94
CA PHE A 206 -0.82 3.37 26.15
C PHE A 206 -1.56 2.67 25.03
N VAL A 207 -0.83 2.31 23.97
CA VAL A 207 -1.35 1.56 22.80
C VAL A 207 -0.79 0.15 22.82
N PRO A 208 -1.62 -0.88 22.67
CA PRO A 208 -1.15 -2.26 22.51
C PRO A 208 -0.28 -2.41 21.26
N LEU A 209 0.83 -3.14 21.36
CA LEU A 209 1.67 -3.48 20.20
C LEU A 209 0.88 -4.25 19.13
N SER A 210 -0.12 -5.05 19.53
CA SER A 210 -1.02 -5.75 18.63
C SER A 210 -1.91 -4.83 17.80
N ASP A 211 -2.11 -3.60 18.23
CA ASP A 211 -2.94 -2.61 17.55
C ASP A 211 -2.15 -1.79 16.52
N ILE A 212 -0.82 -1.94 16.49
CA ILE A 212 0.01 -1.33 15.45
C ILE A 212 -0.24 -2.06 14.13
N ILE A 213 -0.73 -1.30 13.13
CA ILE A 213 -1.10 -1.83 11.82
C ILE A 213 0.09 -1.81 10.85
N ALA A 214 0.82 -0.69 10.80
CA ALA A 214 1.86 -0.47 9.81
C ALA A 214 2.85 0.63 10.22
N LYS A 215 4.06 0.57 9.64
CA LYS A 215 5.06 1.64 9.71
C LYS A 215 4.85 2.62 8.56
N VAL A 216 4.70 3.90 8.88
CA VAL A 216 4.65 4.96 7.86
C VAL A 216 6.06 5.20 7.31
N ARG A 217 6.22 5.08 5.99
CA ARG A 217 7.52 5.11 5.33
C ARG A 217 7.80 6.43 4.62
N GLN A 218 6.92 6.82 3.71
CA GLN A 218 7.19 7.89 2.77
C GLN A 218 5.90 8.60 2.34
N VAL A 219 6.02 9.92 2.07
CA VAL A 219 4.98 10.71 1.41
C VAL A 219 5.06 10.44 -0.09
N TYR A 220 4.02 9.86 -0.69
CA TYR A 220 3.99 9.60 -2.14
C TYR A 220 3.24 10.67 -2.93
N TYR A 221 2.40 11.46 -2.26
CA TYR A 221 1.69 12.60 -2.83
C TYR A 221 1.39 13.62 -1.74
N SER A 222 1.38 14.89 -2.07
CA SER A 222 1.04 15.97 -1.14
C SER A 222 0.30 17.08 -1.84
N SER A 223 -0.80 17.56 -1.24
CA SER A 223 -1.55 18.71 -1.73
C SER A 223 -1.95 19.64 -0.58
N GLY A 224 -1.98 20.93 -0.87
CA GLY A 224 -2.41 21.98 0.04
C GLY A 224 -3.34 22.97 -0.65
N PRO A 225 -3.70 24.07 0.02
CA PRO A 225 -4.57 25.11 -0.56
C PRO A 225 -4.05 25.66 -1.89
N ASP A 226 -2.72 25.78 -2.03
CA ASP A 226 -2.05 26.35 -3.21
C ASP A 226 -1.70 25.30 -4.28
N GLY A 227 -2.17 24.06 -4.16
CA GLY A 227 -1.94 22.99 -5.11
C GLY A 227 -0.98 21.90 -4.62
N ILE A 228 -0.27 21.24 -5.56
CA ILE A 228 0.62 20.12 -5.27
C ILE A 228 1.93 20.62 -4.65
N ARG A 229 2.31 20.03 -3.51
CA ARG A 229 3.59 20.31 -2.83
C ARG A 229 4.66 19.33 -3.33
N TRP A 230 5.27 19.63 -4.45
CA TRP A 230 6.25 18.78 -5.14
C TRP A 230 7.47 18.42 -4.28
N ASN A 231 7.92 19.35 -3.43
CA ASN A 231 9.06 19.17 -2.52
C ASN A 231 8.82 18.15 -1.40
N ARG A 232 7.56 17.74 -1.20
CA ARG A 232 7.21 16.74 -0.20
C ARG A 232 7.10 15.31 -0.77
N ILE A 233 6.96 15.20 -2.09
CA ILE A 233 6.89 13.89 -2.75
C ILE A 233 8.25 13.21 -2.60
N GLY A 234 8.26 12.01 -2.01
CA GLY A 234 9.49 11.29 -1.68
C GLY A 234 10.04 11.59 -0.28
N ALA A 235 9.43 12.50 0.48
CA ALA A 235 9.85 12.77 1.84
C ALA A 235 9.72 11.52 2.72
N VAL A 236 10.81 11.16 3.39
CA VAL A 236 10.85 10.02 4.32
C VAL A 236 10.27 10.47 5.66
N VAL A 237 9.33 9.66 6.18
CA VAL A 237 8.68 9.88 7.46
C VAL A 237 9.38 9.01 8.51
N GLY A 238 9.88 9.60 9.58
CA GLY A 238 10.47 8.80 10.67
C GLY A 238 11.98 8.95 10.85
N ARG A 239 12.55 10.08 10.36
CA ARG A 239 13.91 10.52 10.72
C ARG A 239 13.86 11.80 11.50
#